data_110a0bfb2ca487b5e22c7b8b0f77fe2e
#
_entry.id   110a0bfb2ca487b5e22c7b8b0f77fe2e
#
_cell.length_a   1.000
_cell.length_b   1.000
_cell.length_c   1.000
_cell.angle_alpha   90.00
_cell.angle_beta   90.00
_cell.angle_gamma   90.00
#
_symmetry.space_group_name_H-M   'P 1'
#
loop_
_entity.id
_entity.type
_entity.pdbx_description
1 polymer ?
#
loop_
_entity_poly.entity_id
_entity_poly.type
_entity_poly.pdbx_seq_one_letter_code
_entity_poly.pdbx_strand_id
1 'polypeptide(L)'
;NNALAVAVLMIIPLMVYLNKFPPLPWVKKIMPFCIALSLVSVVGSQSRGAILAIGAVGVFFWWKTKSKFVTAVAFLVFAIFVMLLMPQSWHDRMSGIDDYKQDSSANQRLDAWKFSFNVANARLTGGGLNSWTMENYAKYGVPVNEPFAAHSIYFSILNDTGWPGLILFLTMLFIIWRQLGRV
;
A
#
# COMPACT_ATOMS: atom_id res chain seq x y z
N ASN A 1 5.04 -2.50 -11.15
CA ASN A 1 4.02 -1.44 -11.23
C ASN A 1 3.47 -1.04 -9.85
N ASN A 2 3.28 -1.99 -8.92
CA ASN A 2 2.72 -1.71 -7.60
C ASN A 2 3.62 -0.79 -6.74
N ALA A 3 4.95 -1.03 -6.73
CA ALA A 3 5.90 -0.23 -5.98
C ALA A 3 5.92 1.24 -6.44
N LEU A 4 5.87 1.49 -7.75
CA LEU A 4 5.79 2.83 -8.32
C LEU A 4 4.51 3.54 -7.87
N ALA A 5 3.35 2.87 -7.96
CA ALA A 5 2.08 3.44 -7.57
C ALA A 5 2.05 3.84 -6.08
N VAL A 6 2.59 2.98 -5.20
CA VAL A 6 2.70 3.27 -3.76
C VAL A 6 3.65 4.44 -3.52
N ALA A 7 4.81 4.49 -4.19
CA ALA A 7 5.75 5.60 -4.05
C ALA A 7 5.12 6.95 -4.45
N VAL A 8 4.38 6.98 -5.57
CA VAL A 8 3.67 8.19 -6.01
C VAL A 8 2.58 8.58 -5.01
N LEU A 9 1.81 7.62 -4.49
CA LEU A 9 0.77 7.89 -3.47
C LEU A 9 1.35 8.47 -2.17
N MET A 10 2.54 8.04 -1.75
CA MET A 10 3.20 8.57 -0.54
C MET A 10 3.61 10.04 -0.69
N ILE A 11 3.82 10.53 -1.92
CA ILE A 11 4.18 11.92 -2.19
C ILE A 11 2.95 12.85 -2.22
N ILE A 12 1.75 12.33 -2.51
CA ILE A 12 0.53 13.15 -2.63
C ILE A 12 0.23 14.00 -1.39
N PRO A 13 0.31 13.49 -0.14
CA PRO A 13 0.10 14.32 1.05
C PRO A 13 1.07 15.51 1.13
N LEU A 14 2.33 15.30 0.75
CA LEU A 14 3.34 16.37 0.69
C LEU A 14 2.99 17.41 -0.38
N MET A 15 2.54 16.97 -1.56
CA MET A 15 2.07 17.87 -2.62
C MET A 15 0.87 18.70 -2.17
N VAL A 16 -0.08 18.10 -1.46
CA VAL A 16 -1.23 18.81 -0.88
C VAL A 16 -0.77 19.85 0.16
N TYR A 17 0.19 19.51 0.99
CA TYR A 17 0.79 20.44 1.93
C TYR A 17 1.48 21.62 1.22
N LEU A 18 2.30 21.36 0.21
CA LEU A 18 2.97 22.40 -0.60
C LEU A 18 1.98 23.28 -1.35
N ASN A 19 0.85 22.75 -1.79
CA ASN A 19 -0.21 23.54 -2.40
C ASN A 19 -0.87 24.52 -1.39
N LYS A 20 -1.01 24.07 -0.13
CA LYS A 20 -1.58 24.88 0.95
C LYS A 20 -0.60 25.97 1.45
N PHE A 21 0.68 25.62 1.53
CA PHE A 21 1.78 26.49 2.01
C PHE A 21 2.87 26.61 0.92
N PRO A 22 2.60 27.29 -0.21
CA PRO A 22 3.52 27.31 -1.32
C PRO A 22 4.75 28.17 -0.98
N PRO A 23 5.99 27.66 -1.19
CA PRO A 23 7.22 28.44 -0.98
C PRO A 23 7.37 29.55 -2.03
N LEU A 24 6.75 29.37 -3.22
CA LEU A 24 6.79 30.32 -4.34
C LEU A 24 5.40 30.40 -5.02
N PRO A 25 4.98 31.57 -5.56
CA PRO A 25 3.63 31.73 -6.13
C PRO A 25 3.30 30.78 -7.28
N TRP A 26 4.29 30.40 -8.10
CA TRP A 26 4.10 29.48 -9.22
C TRP A 26 3.83 28.05 -8.76
N VAL A 27 4.35 27.64 -7.60
CA VAL A 27 4.11 26.31 -7.02
C VAL A 27 2.63 26.10 -6.78
N LYS A 28 1.91 27.09 -6.25
CA LYS A 28 0.46 27.04 -6.03
C LYS A 28 -0.32 26.80 -7.33
N LYS A 29 0.17 27.30 -8.47
CA LYS A 29 -0.49 27.14 -9.76
C LYS A 29 -0.27 25.77 -10.38
N ILE A 30 0.93 25.20 -10.24
CA ILE A 30 1.31 23.94 -10.87
C ILE A 30 0.93 22.72 -10.00
N MET A 31 0.91 22.85 -8.67
CA MET A 31 0.72 21.74 -7.76
C MET A 31 -0.60 20.95 -7.96
N PRO A 32 -1.78 21.59 -8.20
CA PRO A 32 -3.00 20.86 -8.49
C PRO A 32 -2.89 19.98 -9.74
N PHE A 33 -2.20 20.47 -10.77
CA PHE A 33 -1.95 19.71 -12.00
C PHE A 33 -1.01 18.53 -11.74
N CYS A 34 0.05 18.71 -10.97
CA CYS A 34 0.95 17.63 -10.57
C CYS A 34 0.22 16.54 -9.74
N ILE A 35 -0.67 16.95 -8.82
CA ILE A 35 -1.50 16.00 -8.05
C ILE A 35 -2.43 15.22 -8.98
N ALA A 36 -3.10 15.88 -9.91
CA ALA A 36 -3.99 15.24 -10.87
C ALA A 36 -3.23 14.22 -11.75
N LEU A 37 -2.08 14.61 -12.31
CA LEU A 37 -1.22 13.70 -13.09
C LEU A 37 -0.72 12.51 -12.26
N SER A 38 -0.36 12.74 -11.01
CA SER A 38 0.06 11.68 -10.08
C SER A 38 -1.07 10.67 -9.85
N LEU A 39 -2.29 11.13 -9.62
CA LEU A 39 -3.46 10.26 -9.45
C LEU A 39 -3.76 9.46 -10.73
N VAL A 40 -3.72 10.09 -11.90
CA VAL A 40 -3.89 9.41 -13.20
C VAL A 40 -2.80 8.35 -13.41
N SER A 41 -1.54 8.68 -13.10
CA SER A 41 -0.41 7.73 -13.20
C SER A 41 -0.60 6.52 -12.27
N VAL A 42 -1.09 6.73 -11.05
CA VAL A 42 -1.36 5.65 -10.09
C VAL A 42 -2.46 4.74 -10.60
N VAL A 43 -3.56 5.29 -11.11
CA VAL A 43 -4.66 4.50 -11.69
C VAL A 43 -4.18 3.75 -12.94
N GLY A 44 -3.42 4.42 -13.82
CA GLY A 44 -2.83 3.84 -15.03
C GLY A 44 -1.80 2.73 -14.76
N SER A 45 -1.30 2.62 -13.53
CA SER A 45 -0.39 1.52 -13.14
C SER A 45 -1.05 0.13 -13.15
N GLN A 46 -2.37 0.06 -13.29
CA GLN A 46 -3.19 -1.16 -13.29
C GLN A 46 -2.98 -2.02 -12.03
N SER A 47 -2.67 -1.39 -10.91
CA SER A 47 -2.46 -2.06 -9.63
C SER A 47 -3.73 -2.04 -8.78
N ARG A 48 -4.31 -3.21 -8.48
CA ARG A 48 -5.47 -3.35 -7.55
C ARG A 48 -5.15 -2.74 -6.18
N GLY A 49 -3.93 -3.00 -5.68
CA GLY A 49 -3.47 -2.43 -4.41
C GLY A 49 -3.38 -0.90 -4.42
N ALA A 50 -3.06 -0.29 -5.57
CA ALA A 50 -3.03 1.16 -5.71
C ALA A 50 -4.42 1.78 -5.61
N ILE A 51 -5.45 1.13 -6.15
CA ILE A 51 -6.85 1.61 -6.03
C ILE A 51 -7.32 1.57 -4.59
N LEU A 52 -7.03 0.48 -3.86
CA LEU A 52 -7.32 0.40 -2.43
C LEU A 52 -6.60 1.50 -1.63
N ALA A 53 -5.34 1.78 -1.98
CA ALA A 53 -4.56 2.83 -1.34
C ALA A 53 -5.09 4.23 -1.66
N ILE A 54 -5.53 4.51 -2.90
CA ILE A 54 -6.23 5.76 -3.25
C ILE A 54 -7.51 5.90 -2.43
N GLY A 55 -8.29 4.82 -2.31
CA GLY A 55 -9.50 4.80 -1.49
C GLY A 55 -9.20 5.14 -0.03
N ALA A 56 -8.19 4.51 0.58
CA ALA A 56 -7.79 4.78 1.96
C ALA A 56 -7.32 6.23 2.16
N VAL A 57 -6.46 6.74 1.27
CA VAL A 57 -6.01 8.14 1.29
C VAL A 57 -7.20 9.09 1.09
N GLY A 58 -8.12 8.76 0.19
CA GLY A 58 -9.33 9.52 -0.06
C GLY A 58 -10.23 9.61 1.18
N VAL A 59 -10.49 8.49 1.85
CA VAL A 59 -11.28 8.44 3.10
C VAL A 59 -10.59 9.27 4.19
N PHE A 60 -9.27 9.19 4.31
CA PHE A 60 -8.51 9.98 5.27
C PHE A 60 -8.66 11.49 5.01
N PHE A 61 -8.50 11.95 3.77
CA PHE A 61 -8.70 13.36 3.41
C PHE A 61 -10.16 13.80 3.60
N TRP A 62 -11.12 12.95 3.22
CA TRP A 62 -12.54 13.24 3.44
C TRP A 62 -12.85 13.42 4.92
N TRP A 63 -12.28 12.60 5.79
CA TRP A 63 -12.46 12.72 7.24
C TRP A 63 -11.89 14.03 7.78
N LYS A 64 -10.71 14.45 7.30
CA LYS A 64 -10.03 15.68 7.74
C LYS A 64 -10.59 16.97 7.13
N THR A 65 -11.33 16.90 6.04
CA THR A 65 -11.86 18.11 5.39
C THR A 65 -13.09 18.67 6.08
N LYS A 66 -13.23 20.00 6.04
CA LYS A 66 -14.43 20.69 6.52
C LYS A 66 -15.59 20.57 5.53
N SER A 67 -15.30 20.56 4.23
CA SER A 67 -16.29 20.52 3.14
C SER A 67 -16.53 19.08 2.64
N LYS A 68 -17.13 18.25 3.51
CA LYS A 68 -17.34 16.81 3.24
C LYS A 68 -18.10 16.53 1.94
N PHE A 69 -19.13 17.33 1.66
CA PHE A 69 -19.94 17.19 0.44
C PHE A 69 -19.11 17.44 -0.83
N VAL A 70 -18.39 18.56 -0.88
CA VAL A 70 -17.54 18.91 -2.04
C VAL A 70 -16.48 17.85 -2.28
N THR A 71 -15.84 17.34 -1.22
CA THR A 71 -14.83 16.29 -1.34
C THR A 71 -15.45 14.97 -1.82
N ALA A 72 -16.63 14.59 -1.33
CA ALA A 72 -17.33 13.39 -1.79
C ALA A 72 -17.72 13.50 -3.29
N VAL A 73 -18.22 14.66 -3.72
CA VAL A 73 -18.54 14.91 -5.13
C VAL A 73 -17.27 14.86 -5.99
N ALA A 74 -16.16 15.45 -5.53
CA ALA A 74 -14.88 15.39 -6.25
C ALA A 74 -14.39 13.94 -6.42
N PHE A 75 -14.50 13.09 -5.39
CA PHE A 75 -14.16 11.66 -5.50
C PHE A 75 -15.09 10.91 -6.44
N LEU A 76 -16.39 11.20 -6.41
CA LEU A 76 -17.36 10.60 -7.33
C LEU A 76 -17.03 10.95 -8.78
N VAL A 77 -16.80 12.24 -9.07
CA VAL A 77 -16.41 12.70 -10.41
C VAL A 77 -15.11 12.05 -10.87
N PHE A 78 -14.11 11.96 -9.99
CA PHE A 78 -12.84 11.26 -10.29
C PHE A 78 -13.07 9.78 -10.58
N ALA A 79 -13.89 9.09 -9.80
CA ALA A 79 -14.22 7.67 -10.03
C ALA A 79 -14.92 7.45 -11.37
N ILE A 80 -15.90 8.29 -11.72
CA ILE A 80 -16.58 8.27 -13.03
C ILE A 80 -15.58 8.52 -14.16
N PHE A 81 -14.70 9.52 -14.00
CA PHE A 81 -13.66 9.84 -14.98
C PHE A 81 -12.72 8.65 -15.22
N VAL A 82 -12.29 7.98 -14.15
CA VAL A 82 -11.48 6.75 -14.24
C VAL A 82 -12.24 5.66 -15.00
N MET A 83 -13.50 5.40 -14.64
CA MET A 83 -14.30 4.35 -15.29
C MET A 83 -14.50 4.61 -16.79
N LEU A 84 -14.65 5.86 -17.20
CA LEU A 84 -14.90 6.21 -18.61
C LEU A 84 -13.64 6.21 -19.47
N LEU A 85 -12.48 6.52 -18.90
CA LEU A 85 -11.25 6.73 -19.66
C LEU A 85 -10.29 5.53 -19.61
N MET A 86 -10.46 4.60 -18.68
CA MET A 86 -9.58 3.46 -18.60
C MET A 86 -9.87 2.44 -19.71
N PRO A 87 -8.82 1.84 -20.32
CA PRO A 87 -8.97 0.86 -21.38
C PRO A 87 -9.62 -0.44 -20.86
N GLN A 88 -10.21 -1.23 -21.79
CA GLN A 88 -10.86 -2.49 -21.48
C GLN A 88 -9.97 -3.45 -20.67
N SER A 89 -8.68 -3.51 -20.99
CA SER A 89 -7.71 -4.32 -20.23
C SER A 89 -7.61 -3.95 -18.74
N TRP A 90 -7.92 -2.70 -18.39
CA TRP A 90 -8.01 -2.27 -17.00
C TRP A 90 -9.28 -2.82 -16.32
N HIS A 91 -10.42 -2.75 -17.02
CA HIS A 91 -11.70 -3.28 -16.55
C HIS A 91 -11.62 -4.79 -16.33
N ASP A 92 -11.06 -5.53 -17.30
CA ASP A 92 -10.88 -6.99 -17.23
C ASP A 92 -10.01 -7.38 -16.02
N ARG A 93 -8.98 -6.58 -15.74
CA ARG A 93 -8.10 -6.79 -14.58
C ARG A 93 -8.78 -6.49 -13.25
N MET A 94 -9.69 -5.53 -13.22
CA MET A 94 -10.43 -5.15 -12.01
C MET A 94 -11.59 -6.10 -11.72
N SER A 95 -12.31 -6.58 -12.76
CA SER A 95 -13.42 -7.54 -12.60
C SER A 95 -12.97 -8.92 -12.10
N GLY A 96 -11.71 -9.33 -12.36
CA GLY A 96 -11.14 -10.56 -11.81
C GLY A 96 -10.91 -10.55 -10.29
N ILE A 97 -11.45 -9.58 -9.53
CA ILE A 97 -11.39 -9.55 -8.06
C ILE A 97 -12.27 -10.65 -7.45
N ASP A 98 -13.35 -11.06 -8.11
CA ASP A 98 -14.25 -12.10 -7.62
C ASP A 98 -13.59 -13.49 -7.60
N ASP A 99 -12.55 -13.72 -8.41
CA ASP A 99 -11.79 -14.97 -8.52
C ASP A 99 -10.45 -14.92 -7.75
N TYR A 100 -10.41 -14.24 -6.58
CA TYR A 100 -9.16 -14.10 -5.81
C TYR A 100 -8.52 -15.45 -5.43
N LYS A 101 -9.30 -16.54 -5.38
CA LYS A 101 -8.79 -17.91 -5.14
C LYS A 101 -7.91 -18.42 -6.28
N GLN A 102 -8.08 -17.90 -7.48
CA GLN A 102 -7.25 -18.21 -8.66
C GLN A 102 -6.14 -17.16 -8.87
N ASP A 103 -6.15 -16.03 -8.10
CA ASP A 103 -5.10 -15.03 -8.17
C ASP A 103 -3.82 -15.56 -7.49
N SER A 104 -2.89 -16.05 -8.31
CA SER A 104 -1.59 -16.56 -7.85
C SER A 104 -0.84 -15.54 -6.99
N SER A 105 -0.95 -14.25 -7.30
CA SER A 105 -0.28 -13.18 -6.54
C SER A 105 -0.86 -12.97 -5.15
N ALA A 106 -2.18 -13.12 -4.97
CA ALA A 106 -2.83 -13.04 -3.67
C ALA A 106 -2.47 -14.26 -2.80
N ASN A 107 -2.55 -15.45 -3.39
CA ASN A 107 -2.22 -16.70 -2.70
C ASN A 107 -0.75 -16.75 -2.27
N GLN A 108 0.18 -16.33 -3.13
CA GLN A 108 1.61 -16.22 -2.79
C GLN A 108 1.83 -15.31 -1.57
N ARG A 109 1.12 -14.19 -1.46
CA ARG A 109 1.22 -13.31 -0.28
C ARG A 109 0.70 -13.99 0.98
N LEU A 110 -0.46 -14.66 0.91
CA LEU A 110 -1.02 -15.38 2.05
C LEU A 110 -0.08 -16.50 2.52
N ASP A 111 0.51 -17.23 1.59
CA ASP A 111 1.50 -18.27 1.91
C ASP A 111 2.77 -17.67 2.53
N ALA A 112 3.27 -16.53 2.01
CA ALA A 112 4.40 -15.83 2.60
C ALA A 112 4.09 -15.30 4.02
N TRP A 113 2.87 -14.84 4.27
CA TRP A 113 2.46 -14.37 5.58
C TRP A 113 2.33 -15.53 6.56
N LYS A 114 1.74 -16.66 6.13
CA LYS A 114 1.67 -17.90 6.91
C LYS A 114 3.06 -18.42 7.23
N PHE A 115 3.96 -18.44 6.25
CA PHE A 115 5.35 -18.79 6.44
C PHE A 115 6.04 -17.93 7.51
N SER A 116 5.93 -16.59 7.38
CA SER A 116 6.50 -15.63 8.34
C SER A 116 6.01 -15.86 9.76
N PHE A 117 4.71 -16.14 9.93
CA PHE A 117 4.09 -16.43 11.20
C PHE A 117 4.62 -17.75 11.80
N ASN A 118 4.74 -18.79 10.98
CA ASN A 118 5.25 -20.09 11.41
C ASN A 118 6.72 -20.01 11.83
N VAL A 119 7.55 -19.26 11.08
CA VAL A 119 8.96 -19.01 11.43
C VAL A 119 9.07 -18.31 12.78
N ALA A 120 8.30 -17.22 12.99
CA ALA A 120 8.34 -16.45 14.23
C ALA A 120 7.85 -17.24 15.45
N ASN A 121 6.90 -18.16 15.27
CA ASN A 121 6.45 -19.06 16.34
C ASN A 121 7.45 -20.17 16.66
N ALA A 122 8.16 -20.66 15.65
CA ALA A 122 9.20 -21.67 15.84
C ALA A 122 10.50 -21.07 16.38
N ARG A 123 10.80 -19.81 16.06
CA ARG A 123 12.02 -19.08 16.43
C ARG A 123 11.66 -17.68 16.87
N LEU A 124 11.71 -17.40 18.17
CA LEU A 124 11.31 -16.12 18.75
C LEU A 124 12.02 -14.92 18.09
N THR A 125 13.29 -15.08 17.70
CA THR A 125 14.11 -14.07 17.02
C THR A 125 14.02 -14.11 15.49
N GLY A 126 13.07 -14.89 14.96
CA GLY A 126 12.84 -15.03 13.51
C GLY A 126 13.87 -15.89 12.77
N GLY A 127 13.78 -15.89 11.46
CA GLY A 127 14.62 -16.68 10.55
C GLY A 127 15.92 -15.99 10.13
N GLY A 128 16.01 -14.68 10.31
CA GLY A 128 17.11 -13.85 9.78
C GLY A 128 16.85 -13.38 8.34
N LEU A 129 17.70 -12.47 7.86
CA LEU A 129 17.52 -11.78 6.58
C LEU A 129 17.55 -12.69 5.33
N ASN A 130 18.07 -13.89 5.43
CA ASN A 130 18.19 -14.86 4.31
C ASN A 130 17.30 -16.09 4.50
N SER A 131 16.15 -15.94 5.15
CA SER A 131 15.28 -17.06 5.50
C SER A 131 14.28 -17.45 4.38
N TRP A 132 14.13 -16.64 3.36
CA TRP A 132 13.21 -16.82 2.23
C TRP A 132 13.74 -17.85 1.22
N THR A 133 13.84 -19.13 1.65
CA THR A 133 14.37 -20.22 0.85
C THR A 133 13.37 -21.37 0.74
N MET A 134 13.45 -22.19 -0.31
CA MET A 134 12.62 -23.38 -0.51
C MET A 134 12.68 -24.33 0.69
N GLU A 135 13.88 -24.52 1.23
CA GLU A 135 14.10 -25.40 2.38
C GLU A 135 13.33 -24.91 3.60
N ASN A 136 13.39 -23.61 3.89
CA ASN A 136 12.67 -23.04 5.01
C ASN A 136 11.16 -23.05 4.80
N TYR A 137 10.66 -22.78 3.58
CA TYR A 137 9.25 -22.88 3.26
C TYR A 137 8.72 -24.32 3.52
N ALA A 138 9.43 -25.33 3.04
CA ALA A 138 9.10 -26.73 3.30
C ALA A 138 9.18 -27.08 4.80
N LYS A 139 10.24 -26.62 5.50
CA LYS A 139 10.46 -26.85 6.92
C LYS A 139 9.36 -26.27 7.81
N TYR A 140 8.83 -25.09 7.47
CA TYR A 140 7.80 -24.40 8.25
C TYR A 140 6.37 -24.66 7.73
N GLY A 141 6.19 -25.72 6.93
CA GLY A 141 4.88 -26.24 6.57
C GLY A 141 4.11 -25.43 5.54
N VAL A 142 4.81 -24.72 4.66
CA VAL A 142 4.23 -24.00 3.53
C VAL A 142 4.96 -24.41 2.24
N PRO A 143 4.61 -25.55 1.65
CA PRO A 143 5.24 -26.01 0.40
C PRO A 143 4.87 -25.06 -0.75
N VAL A 144 5.87 -24.55 -1.44
CA VAL A 144 5.74 -23.64 -2.59
C VAL A 144 6.62 -24.12 -3.73
N ASN A 145 6.31 -23.72 -4.96
CA ASN A 145 7.11 -24.09 -6.13
C ASN A 145 8.40 -23.24 -6.25
N GLU A 146 8.35 -22.01 -5.73
CA GLU A 146 9.48 -21.07 -5.71
C GLU A 146 9.35 -20.15 -4.48
N PRO A 147 10.48 -19.70 -3.90
CA PRO A 147 10.45 -18.82 -2.75
C PRO A 147 10.05 -17.41 -3.16
N PHE A 148 9.21 -16.75 -2.39
CA PHE A 148 8.78 -15.38 -2.62
C PHE A 148 8.72 -14.59 -1.31
N ALA A 149 8.87 -13.27 -1.41
CA ALA A 149 8.82 -12.36 -0.26
C ALA A 149 7.38 -12.05 0.17
N ALA A 150 7.18 -11.62 1.42
CA ALA A 150 5.87 -11.31 1.99
C ALA A 150 5.13 -10.15 1.31
N HIS A 151 5.81 -9.29 0.59
CA HIS A 151 5.28 -8.03 0.08
C HIS A 151 4.52 -7.21 1.15
N SER A 152 4.98 -7.31 2.39
CA SER A 152 4.46 -6.62 3.56
C SER A 152 5.60 -6.38 4.55
N ILE A 153 5.83 -5.12 4.91
CA ILE A 153 6.89 -4.76 5.86
C ILE A 153 6.69 -5.45 7.22
N TYR A 154 5.44 -5.60 7.66
CA TYR A 154 5.12 -6.24 8.94
C TYR A 154 5.54 -7.70 8.97
N PHE A 155 5.17 -8.46 7.92
CA PHE A 155 5.51 -9.88 7.82
C PHE A 155 6.98 -10.11 7.47
N SER A 156 7.64 -9.19 6.74
CA SER A 156 9.08 -9.26 6.54
C SER A 156 9.83 -9.10 7.87
N ILE A 157 9.48 -8.07 8.66
CA ILE A 157 10.09 -7.87 9.99
C ILE A 157 9.79 -9.08 10.91
N LEU A 158 8.55 -9.58 10.90
CA LEU A 158 8.17 -10.75 11.68
C LEU A 158 9.02 -11.98 11.30
N ASN A 159 9.20 -12.22 10.01
CA ASN A 159 10.02 -13.33 9.53
C ASN A 159 11.50 -13.18 9.91
N ASP A 160 12.07 -11.97 9.68
CA ASP A 160 13.51 -11.75 9.79
C ASP A 160 13.97 -11.62 11.25
N THR A 161 13.16 -10.96 12.11
CA THR A 161 13.53 -10.58 13.48
C THR A 161 12.59 -11.14 14.55
N GLY A 162 11.57 -11.88 14.15
CA GLY A 162 10.59 -12.49 15.04
C GLY A 162 9.66 -11.51 15.74
N TRP A 163 8.99 -11.99 16.77
CA TRP A 163 8.05 -11.20 17.57
C TRP A 163 8.69 -9.98 18.24
N PRO A 164 9.91 -10.05 18.84
CA PRO A 164 10.53 -8.90 19.46
C PRO A 164 10.77 -7.76 18.47
N GLY A 165 11.26 -8.06 17.25
CA GLY A 165 11.49 -7.05 16.23
C GLY A 165 10.19 -6.41 15.74
N LEU A 166 9.13 -7.18 15.53
CA LEU A 166 7.83 -6.65 15.16
C LEU A 166 7.25 -5.73 16.25
N ILE A 167 7.36 -6.13 17.53
CA ILE A 167 6.88 -5.32 18.66
C ILE A 167 7.65 -4.00 18.73
N LEU A 168 8.97 -4.02 18.59
CA LEU A 168 9.80 -2.81 18.57
C LEU A 168 9.42 -1.89 17.42
N PHE A 169 9.22 -2.45 16.22
CA PHE A 169 8.81 -1.69 15.04
C PHE A 169 7.44 -1.01 15.23
N LEU A 170 6.45 -1.75 15.71
CA LEU A 170 5.11 -1.21 15.98
C LEU A 170 5.12 -0.15 17.09
N THR A 171 5.93 -0.35 18.13
CA THR A 171 6.12 0.62 19.21
C THR A 171 6.73 1.92 18.67
N MET A 172 7.74 1.82 17.81
CA MET A 172 8.35 2.99 17.14
C MET A 172 7.31 3.75 16.30
N LEU A 173 6.52 3.05 15.49
CA LEU A 173 5.46 3.68 14.70
C LEU A 173 4.41 4.36 15.57
N PHE A 174 4.02 3.73 16.67
CA PHE A 174 3.06 4.29 17.61
C PHE A 174 3.59 5.57 18.29
N ILE A 175 4.86 5.58 18.71
CA ILE A 175 5.50 6.76 19.31
C ILE A 175 5.54 7.91 18.31
N ILE A 176 5.97 7.64 17.05
CA ILE A 176 6.01 8.63 15.97
C ILE A 176 4.61 9.21 15.72
N TRP A 177 3.60 8.35 15.63
CA TRP A 177 2.22 8.81 15.43
C TRP A 177 1.73 9.71 16.58
N ARG A 178 1.99 9.31 17.83
CA ARG A 178 1.64 10.16 18.99
C ARG A 178 2.33 11.51 18.97
N GLN A 179 3.59 11.57 18.56
CA GLN A 179 4.34 12.83 18.47
C GLN A 179 3.79 13.73 17.37
N LEU A 180 3.53 13.18 16.18
CA LEU A 180 2.96 13.93 15.05
C LEU A 180 1.52 14.44 15.34
N GLY A 181 0.74 13.75 16.15
CA GLY A 181 -0.60 14.17 16.51
C GLY A 181 -0.66 15.28 17.58
N ARG A 182 0.50 15.69 18.14
CA ARG A 182 0.61 16.77 19.13
C ARG A 182 1.03 18.12 18.52
N VAL A 183 1.43 18.12 17.24
CA VAL A 183 1.75 19.31 16.44
C VAL A 183 0.49 19.74 15.67
#